data_487ca6a29a93fed70871b18f4caa2182
#
_entry.id   487ca6a29a93fed70871b18f4caa2182
#
_cell.length_a   1.000
_cell.length_b   1.000
_cell.length_c   1.000
_cell.angle_alpha   90.00
_cell.angle_beta   90.00
_cell.angle_gamma   90.00
#
_symmetry.space_group_name_H-M   'P 1'
#
loop_
_entity.id
_entity.type
_entity.pdbx_description
1 polymer ?
#
loop_
_entity_poly.entity_id
_entity_poly.type
_entity_poly.pdbx_seq_one_letter_code
_entity_poly.pdbx_strand_id
1 'polypeptide(L)'
;LEYVPQSSIMSVFVSSTGEFVSTMILVFDEETGFRAAFDLMGIPMDERKPGRISKEDLSSVLSELANIVCASVLNSMANKTGLIIKPDVPDFTHGSASKFAEDVGVIMNRMKGGKILYISADFYRQDLQLIGRVFILPDRESMQRFLRKL
;
A
#
# COMPACT_ATOMS: atom_id res chain seq x y z
N LEU A 1 29.11 17.97 -7.41
CA LEU A 1 27.99 17.14 -6.98
C LEU A 1 26.89 17.23 -8.05
N GLU A 2 26.67 16.14 -8.73
CA GLU A 2 25.56 16.06 -9.65
C GLU A 2 24.24 16.06 -8.87
N TYR A 3 23.30 16.88 -9.31
CA TYR A 3 21.96 16.88 -8.78
C TYR A 3 21.27 15.59 -9.20
N VAL A 4 20.95 14.73 -8.24
CA VAL A 4 20.13 13.54 -8.47
C VAL A 4 18.70 13.90 -8.06
N PRO A 5 17.75 13.97 -9.01
CA PRO A 5 16.37 14.24 -8.65
C PRO A 5 15.88 13.14 -7.69
N GLN A 6 15.30 13.55 -6.58
CA GLN A 6 14.71 12.57 -5.68
C GLN A 6 13.49 11.95 -6.36
N SER A 7 13.46 10.62 -6.38
CA SER A 7 12.30 9.89 -6.89
C SER A 7 11.08 10.20 -6.04
N SER A 8 9.95 10.46 -6.69
CA SER A 8 8.66 10.58 -6.02
C SER A 8 8.03 9.21 -5.85
N ILE A 9 7.43 8.99 -4.70
CA ILE A 9 6.77 7.74 -4.33
C ILE A 9 5.33 8.04 -3.98
N MET A 10 4.43 7.21 -4.50
CA MET A 10 3.04 7.17 -4.10
C MET A 10 2.84 5.98 -3.17
N SER A 11 2.20 6.22 -2.03
CA SER A 11 1.95 5.15 -1.08
C SER A 11 0.60 5.32 -0.42
N VAL A 12 -0.01 4.19 -0.06
CA VAL A 12 -1.25 4.16 0.71
C VAL A 12 -1.00 3.33 1.95
N PHE A 13 -1.23 3.93 3.10
CA PHE A 13 -1.06 3.29 4.40
C PHE A 13 -2.43 2.82 4.88
N VAL A 14 -2.54 1.54 5.22
CA VAL A 14 -3.77 0.97 5.76
C VAL A 14 -3.42 0.23 7.04
N SER A 15 -3.93 0.72 8.16
CA SER A 15 -3.75 0.04 9.44
C SER A 15 -4.72 -1.12 9.56
N SER A 16 -4.31 -2.18 10.23
CA SER A 16 -5.20 -3.24 10.67
C SER A 16 -5.32 -3.25 12.19
N THR A 17 -6.49 -3.63 12.68
CA THR A 17 -6.81 -3.69 14.09
C THR A 17 -7.44 -5.05 14.42
N GLY A 18 -7.76 -5.27 15.68
CA GLY A 18 -8.27 -6.54 16.16
C GLY A 18 -7.15 -7.42 16.69
N GLU A 19 -7.12 -8.68 16.26
CA GLU A 19 -6.14 -9.65 16.75
C GLU A 19 -4.81 -9.64 15.98
N PHE A 20 -4.75 -8.88 14.90
CA PHE A 20 -3.51 -8.64 14.15
C PHE A 20 -3.38 -7.14 13.88
N VAL A 21 -2.53 -6.49 14.67
CA VAL A 21 -2.28 -5.05 14.56
C VAL A 21 -1.07 -4.84 13.67
N SER A 22 -1.28 -4.11 12.58
CA SER A 22 -0.22 -3.83 11.61
C SER A 22 -0.46 -2.52 10.90
N THR A 23 0.55 -2.06 10.18
CA THR A 23 0.40 -1.08 9.12
C THR A 23 0.78 -1.73 7.82
N MET A 24 -0.13 -1.72 6.85
CA MET A 24 0.11 -2.19 5.49
C MET A 24 0.40 -0.98 4.61
N ILE A 25 1.33 -1.13 3.70
CA ILE A 25 1.74 -0.04 2.81
C ILE A 25 1.75 -0.56 1.38
N LEU A 26 0.87 0.02 0.55
CA LEU A 26 0.90 -0.21 -0.89
C LEU A 26 1.76 0.89 -1.51
N VAL A 27 2.81 0.50 -2.25
CA VAL A 27 3.84 1.42 -2.72
C VAL A 27 3.95 1.36 -4.24
N PHE A 28 4.01 2.54 -4.85
CA PHE A 28 4.29 2.71 -6.27
C PHE A 28 5.35 3.78 -6.46
N ASP A 29 6.24 3.59 -7.45
CA ASP A 29 6.94 4.76 -7.99
C ASP A 29 5.93 5.66 -8.70
N GLU A 30 6.29 6.92 -8.91
CA GLU A 30 5.36 7.91 -9.46
C GLU A 30 4.79 7.50 -10.82
N GLU A 31 5.64 7.00 -11.70
CA GLU A 31 5.21 6.58 -13.04
C GLU A 31 4.19 5.44 -12.98
N THR A 32 4.48 4.42 -12.19
CA THR A 32 3.58 3.27 -12.01
C THR A 32 2.28 3.68 -11.34
N GLY A 33 2.35 4.57 -10.34
CA GLY A 33 1.16 5.08 -9.66
C GLY A 33 0.23 5.85 -10.58
N PHE A 34 0.76 6.74 -11.41
CA PHE A 34 -0.05 7.44 -12.40
C PHE A 34 -0.65 6.49 -13.43
N ARG A 35 0.15 5.55 -13.93
CA ARG A 35 -0.36 4.56 -14.89
C ARG A 35 -1.49 3.74 -14.29
N ALA A 36 -1.34 3.27 -13.07
CA ALA A 36 -2.39 2.53 -12.37
C ALA A 36 -3.67 3.35 -12.25
N ALA A 37 -3.55 4.62 -11.86
CA ALA A 37 -4.70 5.51 -11.72
C ALA A 37 -5.39 5.77 -13.06
N PHE A 38 -4.63 6.05 -14.11
CA PHE A 38 -5.18 6.26 -15.44
C PHE A 38 -5.89 5.01 -15.97
N ASP A 39 -5.28 3.83 -15.77
CA ASP A 39 -5.89 2.56 -16.16
C ASP A 39 -7.21 2.33 -15.45
N LEU A 40 -7.23 2.54 -14.13
CA LEU A 40 -8.44 2.33 -13.32
C LEU A 40 -9.54 3.33 -13.64
N MET A 41 -9.19 4.54 -14.06
CA MET A 41 -10.15 5.57 -14.46
C MET A 41 -10.58 5.44 -15.92
N GLY A 42 -9.96 4.54 -16.69
CA GLY A 42 -10.26 4.35 -18.10
C GLY A 42 -9.86 5.52 -18.99
N ILE A 43 -8.81 6.25 -18.61
CA ILE A 43 -8.34 7.40 -19.39
C ILE A 43 -7.55 6.91 -20.60
N PRO A 44 -7.90 7.34 -21.83
CA PRO A 44 -7.20 6.92 -23.05
C PRO A 44 -5.72 7.31 -23.02
N MET A 45 -4.89 6.50 -23.69
CA MET A 45 -3.43 6.68 -23.70
C MET A 45 -2.98 8.05 -24.19
N ASP A 46 -3.66 8.62 -25.18
CA ASP A 46 -3.32 9.92 -25.78
C ASP A 46 -3.69 11.10 -24.88
N GLU A 47 -4.47 10.87 -23.82
CA GLU A 47 -4.87 11.91 -22.87
C GLU A 47 -4.12 11.80 -21.52
N ARG A 48 -3.14 10.89 -21.40
CA ARG A 48 -2.45 10.63 -20.14
C ARG A 48 -1.33 11.62 -19.88
N LYS A 49 -1.67 12.65 -19.10
CA LYS A 49 -0.74 13.65 -18.60
C LYS A 49 -0.99 13.83 -17.09
N PRO A 50 0.04 14.13 -16.29
CA PRO A 50 -0.15 14.33 -14.84
C PRO A 50 -1.26 15.32 -14.49
N GLY A 51 -1.40 16.42 -15.25
CA GLY A 51 -2.47 17.40 -15.03
C GLY A 51 -3.86 16.94 -15.41
N ARG A 52 -4.01 15.76 -16.04
CA ARG A 52 -5.29 15.19 -16.41
C ARG A 52 -6.05 14.59 -15.23
N ILE A 53 -5.36 14.32 -14.14
CA ILE A 53 -5.94 13.76 -12.92
C ILE A 53 -5.70 14.71 -11.76
N SER A 54 -6.73 15.03 -10.99
CA SER A 54 -6.60 15.86 -9.80
C SER A 54 -5.95 15.07 -8.66
N LYS A 55 -5.42 15.79 -7.66
CA LYS A 55 -4.88 15.15 -6.46
C LYS A 55 -5.95 14.34 -5.75
N GLU A 56 -7.16 14.85 -5.67
CA GLU A 56 -8.29 14.18 -5.04
C GLU A 56 -8.65 12.88 -5.75
N ASP A 57 -8.69 12.89 -7.07
CA ASP A 57 -8.99 11.70 -7.88
C ASP A 57 -7.87 10.68 -7.77
N LEU A 58 -6.61 11.11 -7.82
CA LEU A 58 -5.46 10.24 -7.64
C LEU A 58 -5.50 9.55 -6.28
N SER A 59 -5.74 10.32 -5.23
CA SER A 59 -5.87 9.81 -3.87
C SER A 59 -7.02 8.81 -3.75
N SER A 60 -8.19 9.16 -4.29
CA SER A 60 -9.39 8.32 -4.21
C SER A 60 -9.19 6.99 -4.94
N VAL A 61 -8.65 7.02 -6.13
CA VAL A 61 -8.45 5.82 -6.95
C VAL A 61 -7.43 4.88 -6.33
N LEU A 62 -6.29 5.41 -5.90
CA LEU A 62 -5.25 4.58 -5.30
C LEU A 62 -5.63 4.11 -3.89
N SER A 63 -6.38 4.90 -3.13
CA SER A 63 -6.93 4.47 -1.84
C SER A 63 -7.94 3.33 -2.00
N GLU A 64 -8.80 3.39 -3.01
CA GLU A 64 -9.73 2.32 -3.31
C GLU A 64 -9.00 1.04 -3.71
N LEU A 65 -7.99 1.16 -4.55
CA LEU A 65 -7.15 0.02 -4.92
C LEU A 65 -6.50 -0.59 -3.68
N ALA A 66 -5.93 0.23 -2.80
CA ALA A 66 -5.32 -0.24 -1.56
C ALA A 66 -6.33 -0.93 -0.64
N ASN A 67 -7.55 -0.41 -0.55
CA ASN A 67 -8.61 -1.06 0.21
C ASN A 67 -8.89 -2.48 -0.29
N ILE A 68 -9.04 -2.63 -1.59
CA ILE A 68 -9.31 -3.94 -2.21
C ILE A 68 -8.16 -4.91 -1.94
N VAL A 69 -6.94 -4.45 -2.17
CA VAL A 69 -5.73 -5.27 -2.02
C VAL A 69 -5.50 -5.67 -0.57
N CYS A 70 -5.51 -4.68 0.33
CA CYS A 70 -5.24 -4.93 1.74
C CYS A 70 -6.35 -5.78 2.37
N ALA A 71 -7.61 -5.54 2.02
CA ALA A 71 -8.71 -6.37 2.49
C ALA A 71 -8.57 -7.82 2.02
N SER A 72 -8.15 -8.03 0.79
CA SER A 72 -7.92 -9.38 0.25
C SER A 72 -6.82 -10.12 1.03
N VAL A 73 -5.71 -9.44 1.31
CA VAL A 73 -4.61 -10.00 2.08
C VAL A 73 -5.05 -10.31 3.51
N LEU A 74 -5.71 -9.37 4.18
CA LEU A 74 -6.16 -9.55 5.56
C LEU A 74 -7.23 -10.63 5.68
N ASN A 75 -8.14 -10.72 4.72
CA ASN A 75 -9.15 -11.78 4.69
C ASN A 75 -8.51 -13.16 4.52
N SER A 76 -7.50 -13.27 3.67
CA SER A 76 -6.76 -14.51 3.48
C SER A 76 -6.06 -14.93 4.79
N MET A 77 -5.44 -13.97 5.47
CA MET A 77 -4.80 -14.23 6.76
C MET A 77 -5.82 -14.65 7.82
N ALA A 78 -6.95 -13.96 7.89
CA ALA A 78 -8.03 -14.26 8.83
C ALA A 78 -8.61 -15.66 8.59
N ASN A 79 -8.83 -16.02 7.33
CA ASN A 79 -9.36 -17.32 6.97
C ASN A 79 -8.43 -18.48 7.35
N LYS A 80 -7.12 -18.27 7.22
CA LYS A 80 -6.14 -19.31 7.57
C LYS A 80 -5.93 -19.46 9.06
N THR A 81 -6.09 -18.40 9.82
CA THR A 81 -5.71 -18.37 11.23
C THR A 81 -6.91 -18.33 12.19
N GLY A 82 -8.08 -17.97 11.70
CA GLY A 82 -9.25 -17.71 12.54
C GLY A 82 -9.18 -16.42 13.32
N LEU A 83 -8.14 -15.58 13.09
CA LEU A 83 -8.01 -14.30 13.77
C LEU A 83 -9.02 -13.30 13.24
N ILE A 84 -9.49 -12.42 14.13
CA ILE A 84 -10.36 -11.31 13.76
C ILE A 84 -9.47 -10.11 13.40
N ILE A 85 -9.49 -9.73 12.12
CA ILE A 85 -8.63 -8.67 11.58
C ILE A 85 -9.50 -7.69 10.82
N LYS A 86 -9.37 -6.39 11.13
CA LYS A 86 -10.16 -5.34 10.48
C LYS A 86 -9.25 -4.28 9.88
N PRO A 87 -9.44 -3.93 8.59
CA PRO A 87 -8.74 -2.78 8.01
C PRO A 87 -9.35 -1.46 8.47
N ASP A 88 -8.52 -0.45 8.58
CA ASP A 88 -8.93 0.93 8.85
C ASP A 88 -8.96 1.73 7.54
N VAL A 89 -9.24 3.02 7.64
CA VAL A 89 -9.33 3.93 6.49
C VAL A 89 -7.95 4.12 5.87
N PRO A 90 -7.83 4.06 4.51
CA PRO A 90 -6.56 4.30 3.85
C PRO A 90 -6.10 5.74 3.96
N ASP A 91 -4.79 5.94 4.00
CA ASP A 91 -4.14 7.24 4.00
C ASP A 91 -3.15 7.32 2.84
N PHE A 92 -3.45 8.14 1.83
CA PHE A 92 -2.64 8.31 0.64
C PHE A 92 -1.60 9.40 0.85
N THR A 93 -0.37 9.12 0.44
CA THR A 93 0.71 10.10 0.41
C THR A 93 1.43 10.07 -0.93
N HIS A 94 1.88 11.23 -1.37
CA HIS A 94 2.66 11.41 -2.59
C HIS A 94 3.79 12.38 -2.27
N GLY A 95 5.00 11.91 -2.30
CA GLY A 95 6.16 12.73 -1.92
C GLY A 95 7.49 12.08 -2.25
N SER A 96 8.55 12.63 -1.71
CA SER A 96 9.91 12.15 -1.95
C SER A 96 10.17 10.79 -1.30
N ALA A 97 11.17 10.08 -1.81
CA ALA A 97 11.63 8.83 -1.20
C ALA A 97 12.12 9.05 0.24
N SER A 98 12.75 10.21 0.51
CA SER A 98 13.20 10.56 1.86
C SER A 98 12.02 10.68 2.83
N LYS A 99 10.95 11.36 2.40
CA LYS A 99 9.74 11.51 3.22
C LYS A 99 9.09 10.16 3.48
N PHE A 100 9.01 9.31 2.48
CA PHE A 100 8.50 7.95 2.61
C PHE A 100 9.32 7.15 3.62
N ALA A 101 10.64 7.21 3.53
CA ALA A 101 11.53 6.51 4.45
C ALA A 101 11.34 7.00 5.90
N GLU A 102 11.15 8.30 6.11
CA GLU A 102 10.85 8.86 7.42
C GLU A 102 9.54 8.31 7.98
N ASP A 103 8.47 8.30 7.16
CA ASP A 103 7.16 7.84 7.56
C ASP A 103 7.20 6.35 7.95
N VAL A 104 7.89 5.52 7.16
CA VAL A 104 8.08 4.10 7.47
C VAL A 104 8.89 3.92 8.75
N GLY A 105 9.94 4.71 8.94
CA GLY A 105 10.76 4.67 10.16
C GLY A 105 9.95 4.96 11.42
N VAL A 106 9.05 5.93 11.38
CA VAL A 106 8.15 6.24 12.50
C VAL A 106 7.25 5.06 12.82
N ILE A 107 6.68 4.43 11.80
CA ILE A 107 5.80 3.27 11.98
C ILE A 107 6.56 2.09 12.56
N MET A 108 7.74 1.77 12.02
CA MET A 108 8.57 0.68 12.52
C MET A 108 8.94 0.86 13.98
N ASN A 109 9.28 2.08 14.37
CA ASN A 109 9.63 2.42 15.73
C ASN A 109 8.44 2.23 16.68
N ARG A 110 7.24 2.63 16.25
CA ARG A 110 6.01 2.47 17.03
C ARG A 110 5.61 1.01 17.17
N MET A 111 5.77 0.21 16.11
CA MET A 111 5.37 -1.21 16.10
C MET A 111 6.31 -2.10 16.91
N LYS A 112 7.56 -1.70 17.10
CA LYS A 112 8.58 -2.44 17.89
C LYS A 112 8.77 -3.90 17.47
N GLY A 113 8.26 -4.29 16.31
CA GLY A 113 8.21 -5.68 15.89
C GLY A 113 9.45 -6.19 15.20
N GLY A 114 10.16 -5.31 14.54
CA GLY A 114 11.39 -5.64 13.83
C GLY A 114 11.23 -6.53 12.60
N LYS A 115 10.05 -7.06 12.33
CA LYS A 115 9.80 -7.92 11.16
C LYS A 115 8.88 -7.23 10.17
N ILE A 116 9.26 -7.33 8.89
CA ILE A 116 8.49 -6.80 7.77
C ILE A 116 8.11 -7.95 6.87
N LEU A 117 6.82 -8.08 6.57
CA LEU A 117 6.35 -8.99 5.55
C LEU A 117 6.26 -8.25 4.23
N TYR A 118 6.83 -8.83 3.19
CA TYR A 118 6.78 -8.26 1.84
C TYR A 118 5.98 -9.17 0.93
N ILE A 119 5.00 -8.59 0.25
CA ILE A 119 4.18 -9.29 -0.73
C ILE A 119 4.25 -8.52 -2.03
N SER A 120 4.72 -9.18 -3.09
CA SER A 120 4.57 -8.67 -4.44
C SER A 120 3.29 -9.24 -5.00
N ALA A 121 2.40 -8.38 -5.43
CA ALA A 121 1.09 -8.79 -5.90
C ALA A 121 0.83 -8.25 -7.30
N ASP A 122 0.36 -9.13 -8.18
CA ASP A 122 -0.12 -8.76 -9.49
C ASP A 122 -1.64 -8.67 -9.43
N PHE A 123 -2.17 -7.54 -9.85
CA PHE A 123 -3.61 -7.32 -9.90
C PHE A 123 -4.09 -7.35 -11.33
N TYR A 124 -5.11 -8.15 -11.57
CA TYR A 124 -5.72 -8.26 -12.88
C TYR A 124 -7.14 -7.73 -12.82
N ARG A 125 -7.45 -6.80 -13.71
CA ARG A 125 -8.82 -6.32 -13.93
C ARG A 125 -9.04 -6.22 -15.42
N GLN A 126 -9.90 -7.11 -15.97
CA GLN A 126 -10.08 -7.24 -17.39
C GLN A 126 -8.72 -7.49 -18.07
N ASP A 127 -8.32 -6.61 -19.00
CA ASP A 127 -7.04 -6.73 -19.71
C ASP A 127 -5.90 -5.95 -19.00
N LEU A 128 -6.18 -5.38 -17.82
CA LEU A 128 -5.22 -4.56 -17.10
C LEU A 128 -4.45 -5.41 -16.08
N GLN A 129 -3.14 -5.35 -16.16
CA GLN A 129 -2.25 -5.91 -15.16
C GLN A 129 -1.60 -4.78 -14.39
N LEU A 130 -1.84 -4.75 -13.08
CA LEU A 130 -1.21 -3.80 -12.16
C LEU A 130 -0.27 -4.56 -11.24
N ILE A 131 0.98 -4.10 -11.18
CA ILE A 131 1.98 -4.66 -10.26
C ILE A 131 2.13 -3.71 -9.10
N GLY A 132 1.76 -4.19 -7.90
CA GLY A 132 1.90 -3.43 -6.68
C GLY A 132 2.79 -4.16 -5.68
N ARG A 133 3.40 -3.40 -4.78
CA ARG A 133 4.20 -3.93 -3.70
C ARG A 133 3.51 -3.59 -2.38
N VAL A 134 3.27 -4.61 -1.58
CA VAL A 134 2.65 -4.45 -0.27
C VAL A 134 3.64 -4.84 0.80
N PHE A 135 3.88 -3.93 1.73
CA PHE A 135 4.65 -4.18 2.93
C PHE A 135 3.69 -4.26 4.11
N ILE A 136 3.89 -5.25 4.97
CA ILE A 136 3.11 -5.40 6.19
C ILE A 136 4.05 -5.27 7.37
N LEU A 137 3.82 -4.27 8.22
CA LEU A 137 4.60 -4.01 9.41
C LEU A 137 3.73 -4.32 10.64
N PRO A 138 3.77 -5.58 11.13
CA PRO A 138 2.99 -5.96 12.30
C PRO A 138 3.70 -5.55 13.58
N ASP A 139 2.94 -5.39 14.67
CA ASP A 139 3.58 -5.34 15.97
C ASP A 139 4.04 -6.76 16.37
N ARG A 140 4.94 -6.81 17.36
CA ARG A 140 5.58 -8.06 17.76
C ARG A 140 4.56 -9.11 18.23
N GLU A 141 3.63 -8.70 19.05
CA GLU A 141 2.63 -9.60 19.63
C GLU A 141 1.71 -10.18 18.53
N SER A 142 1.27 -9.33 17.61
CA SER A 142 0.43 -9.75 16.49
C SER A 142 1.16 -10.73 15.58
N MET A 143 2.43 -10.49 15.29
CA MET A 143 3.23 -11.40 14.48
C MET A 143 3.39 -12.77 15.16
N GLN A 144 3.67 -12.79 16.45
CA GLN A 144 3.75 -14.03 17.21
C GLN A 144 2.42 -14.79 17.20
N ARG A 145 1.30 -14.08 17.38
CA ARG A 145 -0.03 -14.65 17.36
C ARG A 145 -0.35 -15.29 16.01
N PHE A 146 -0.04 -14.56 14.95
CA PHE A 146 -0.23 -15.03 13.58
C PHE A 146 0.56 -16.32 13.31
N LEU A 147 1.85 -16.33 13.66
CA LEU A 147 2.72 -17.49 13.44
C LEU A 147 2.26 -18.72 14.21
N ARG A 148 1.72 -18.54 15.42
CA ARG A 148 1.22 -19.66 16.23
C ARG A 148 -0.04 -20.31 15.64
N LYS A 149 -0.78 -19.56 14.83
CA LYS A 149 -2.04 -20.03 14.22
C LYS A 149 -1.88 -20.60 12.81
N LEU A 150 -0.70 -20.50 12.25
CA LEU A 150 -0.44 -21.03 10.90
C LEU A 150 -0.43 -22.56 10.86
#